data_3437a9a9427f4a0f1f931e3a942c9ad0
#
_entry.id   3437a9a9427f4a0f1f931e3a942c9ad0
#
_cell.length_a   1.000
_cell.length_b   1.000
_cell.length_c   1.000
_cell.angle_alpha   90.00
_cell.angle_beta   90.00
_cell.angle_gamma   90.00
#
_symmetry.space_group_name_H-M   'P 1'
#
loop_
_entity.id
_entity.type
_entity.pdbx_description
1 polymer ?
#
loop_
_entity_poly.entity_id
_entity_poly.type
_entity_poly.pdbx_seq_one_letter_code
_entity_poly.pdbx_strand_id
1 'polypeptide(L)'
;MAKPFQFLLLVVGVIALLAVGGEIIYSIAATTHGSTAARVVQVQAGPYPLTVSLYTYPAHASYALPFAIAPQQSIKGTLTYEVSSIPDPSDVPATPVRASLSPDSNVRNGVQGAAEITVQGQWTLDIVVTGSAGQGEALVPITATAPPAIPTWLGWVIGFIPLYALFAFLLSQRGRKARQANAQYKQKADKQQVLL
;
A
#
# COMPACT_ATOMS: atom_id res chain seq x y z
N MET A 1 -18.03 27.27 -24.64
CA MET A 1 -16.89 27.00 -23.73
C MET A 1 -15.61 27.07 -24.54
N ALA A 2 -14.57 27.75 -24.04
CA ALA A 2 -13.35 27.96 -24.83
C ALA A 2 -12.57 26.63 -24.97
N LYS A 3 -12.26 26.25 -26.21
CA LYS A 3 -11.49 25.04 -26.56
C LYS A 3 -10.25 24.79 -25.67
N PRO A 4 -9.48 25.80 -25.19
CA PRO A 4 -8.32 25.59 -24.33
C PRO A 4 -8.66 25.04 -22.93
N PHE A 5 -9.85 25.35 -22.40
CA PHE A 5 -10.26 24.84 -21.07
C PHE A 5 -10.65 23.37 -21.11
N GLN A 6 -11.31 22.94 -22.19
CA GLN A 6 -11.63 21.53 -22.41
C GLN A 6 -10.36 20.70 -22.59
N PHE A 7 -9.37 21.25 -23.31
CA PHE A 7 -8.08 20.59 -23.49
C PHE A 7 -7.33 20.47 -22.16
N LEU A 8 -7.31 21.50 -21.32
CA LEU A 8 -6.68 21.45 -19.99
C LEU A 8 -7.32 20.41 -19.08
N LEU A 9 -8.67 20.33 -19.06
CA LEU A 9 -9.38 19.31 -18.28
C LEU A 9 -9.08 17.88 -18.78
N LEU A 10 -8.97 17.72 -20.10
CA LEU A 10 -8.62 16.44 -20.69
C LEU A 10 -7.20 16.01 -20.29
N VAL A 11 -6.22 16.93 -20.35
CA VAL A 11 -4.84 16.65 -19.93
C VAL A 11 -4.76 16.29 -18.46
N VAL A 12 -5.43 17.06 -17.58
CA VAL A 12 -5.48 16.76 -16.13
C VAL A 12 -6.14 15.40 -15.88
N GLY A 13 -7.23 15.10 -16.59
CA GLY A 13 -7.91 13.79 -16.49
C GLY A 13 -7.01 12.63 -16.92
N VAL A 14 -6.27 12.77 -18.01
CA VAL A 14 -5.31 11.76 -18.49
C VAL A 14 -4.18 11.57 -17.48
N ILE A 15 -3.61 12.63 -16.93
CA ILE A 15 -2.54 12.54 -15.92
C ILE A 15 -3.06 11.81 -14.66
N ALA A 16 -4.27 12.16 -14.19
CA ALA A 16 -4.88 11.50 -13.03
C ALA A 16 -5.11 10.00 -13.30
N LEU A 17 -5.55 9.65 -14.48
CA LEU A 17 -5.80 8.25 -14.88
C LEU A 17 -4.50 7.46 -15.00
N LEU A 18 -3.44 8.06 -15.53
CA LEU A 18 -2.11 7.46 -15.57
C LEU A 18 -1.51 7.28 -14.17
N ALA A 19 -1.72 8.23 -13.25
CA ALA A 19 -1.27 8.10 -11.87
C ALA A 19 -1.97 6.95 -11.16
N VAL A 20 -3.31 6.86 -11.25
CA VAL A 20 -4.07 5.74 -10.65
C VAL A 20 -3.71 4.40 -11.30
N GLY A 21 -3.56 4.36 -12.62
CA GLY A 21 -3.12 3.16 -13.34
C GLY A 21 -1.72 2.72 -12.93
N GLY A 22 -0.80 3.65 -12.75
CA GLY A 22 0.56 3.42 -12.25
C GLY A 22 0.58 2.84 -10.84
N GLU A 23 -0.24 3.37 -9.93
CA GLU A 23 -0.42 2.87 -8.56
C GLU A 23 -0.94 1.43 -8.55
N ILE A 24 -1.93 1.12 -9.39
CA ILE A 24 -2.48 -0.24 -9.50
C ILE A 24 -1.42 -1.22 -10.02
N ILE A 25 -0.69 -0.86 -11.07
CA ILE A 25 0.39 -1.68 -11.63
C ILE A 25 1.51 -1.89 -10.60
N TYR A 26 1.91 -0.82 -9.90
CA TYR A 26 2.92 -0.90 -8.84
C TYR A 26 2.46 -1.79 -7.69
N SER A 27 1.21 -1.69 -7.26
CA SER A 27 0.62 -2.52 -6.20
C SER A 27 0.60 -4.00 -6.60
N ILE A 28 0.19 -4.31 -7.84
CA ILE A 28 0.21 -5.68 -8.38
C ILE A 28 1.66 -6.19 -8.46
N ALA A 29 2.59 -5.39 -8.98
CA ALA A 29 3.99 -5.75 -9.06
C ALA A 29 4.60 -5.99 -7.67
N ALA A 30 4.28 -5.16 -6.68
CA ALA A 30 4.75 -5.33 -5.31
C ALA A 30 4.23 -6.64 -4.67
N THR A 31 3.01 -7.05 -4.99
CA THR A 31 2.46 -8.33 -4.51
C THR A 31 3.03 -9.55 -5.24
N THR A 32 3.44 -9.40 -6.51
CA THR A 32 4.03 -10.48 -7.29
C THR A 32 5.55 -10.63 -7.09
N HIS A 33 6.25 -9.59 -6.63
CA HIS A 33 7.70 -9.66 -6.34
C HIS A 33 8.05 -10.33 -5.02
N GLY A 34 7.08 -10.80 -4.24
CA GLY A 34 7.26 -11.54 -2.99
C GLY A 34 7.72 -12.99 -3.14
N SER A 35 8.32 -13.38 -4.27
CA SER A 35 8.77 -14.76 -4.47
C SER A 35 10.04 -15.14 -3.70
N THR A 36 10.82 -14.15 -3.24
CA THR A 36 12.03 -14.40 -2.46
C THR A 36 11.82 -13.97 -1.01
N ALA A 37 11.91 -14.92 -0.08
CA ALA A 37 11.82 -14.61 1.33
C ALA A 37 12.99 -13.71 1.78
N ALA A 38 12.69 -12.60 2.45
CA ALA A 38 13.70 -11.71 3.03
C ALA A 38 14.40 -12.36 4.24
N ARG A 39 13.67 -13.22 4.96
CA ARG A 39 14.21 -14.01 6.08
C ARG A 39 13.52 -15.35 6.14
N VAL A 40 14.31 -16.41 6.31
CA VAL A 40 13.81 -17.78 6.53
C VAL A 40 14.26 -18.24 7.89
N VAL A 41 13.33 -18.72 8.70
CA VAL A 41 13.58 -19.22 10.05
C VAL A 41 13.09 -20.66 10.14
N GLN A 42 13.93 -21.55 10.64
CA GLN A 42 13.55 -22.91 10.95
C GLN A 42 13.18 -22.99 12.43
N VAL A 43 12.00 -23.50 12.73
CA VAL A 43 11.48 -23.61 14.09
C VAL A 43 10.88 -24.98 14.32
N GLN A 44 10.86 -25.39 15.58
CA GLN A 44 10.24 -26.64 16.02
C GLN A 44 8.94 -26.30 16.76
N ALA A 45 7.80 -26.68 16.19
CA ALA A 45 6.50 -26.58 16.85
C ALA A 45 6.10 -27.95 17.40
N GLY A 46 6.54 -28.27 18.60
CA GLY A 46 6.34 -29.61 19.19
C GLY A 46 6.89 -30.72 18.28
N PRO A 47 6.03 -31.62 17.78
CA PRO A 47 6.47 -32.69 16.89
C PRO A 47 6.69 -32.25 15.43
N TYR A 48 6.42 -30.99 15.10
CA TYR A 48 6.42 -30.49 13.71
C TYR A 48 7.59 -29.56 13.45
N PRO A 49 8.61 -29.98 12.67
CA PRO A 49 9.65 -29.10 12.18
C PRO A 49 9.08 -28.23 11.04
N LEU A 50 9.16 -26.91 11.19
CA LEU A 50 8.59 -25.91 10.29
C LEU A 50 9.65 -24.99 9.73
N THR A 51 9.42 -24.52 8.50
CA THR A 51 10.14 -23.41 7.89
C THR A 51 9.18 -22.23 7.79
N VAL A 52 9.55 -21.11 8.38
CA VAL A 52 8.81 -19.86 8.32
C VAL A 52 9.57 -18.88 7.41
N SER A 53 8.93 -18.48 6.34
CA SER A 53 9.46 -17.52 5.37
C SER A 53 8.78 -16.17 5.56
N LEU A 54 9.55 -15.14 5.88
CA LEU A 54 9.09 -13.76 5.98
C LEU A 54 9.48 -13.02 4.72
N TYR A 55 8.52 -12.41 4.03
CA TYR A 55 8.77 -11.73 2.75
C TYR A 55 9.20 -10.28 2.91
N THR A 56 9.05 -9.72 4.11
CA THR A 56 9.54 -8.39 4.46
C THR A 56 10.26 -8.48 5.80
N TYR A 57 11.54 -8.09 5.86
CA TYR A 57 12.29 -8.06 7.11
C TYR A 57 13.37 -6.98 7.07
N PRO A 58 13.48 -6.13 8.10
CA PRO A 58 12.56 -6.00 9.24
C PRO A 58 11.13 -5.64 8.83
N ALA A 59 10.17 -6.00 9.67
CA ALA A 59 8.77 -5.64 9.45
C ALA A 59 8.60 -4.11 9.57
N HIS A 60 7.57 -3.57 8.96
CA HIS A 60 7.22 -2.15 9.09
C HIS A 60 5.95 -2.00 9.91
N ALA A 61 5.98 -1.13 10.92
CA ALA A 61 4.79 -0.78 11.69
C ALA A 61 3.68 -0.22 10.76
N SER A 62 2.44 -0.50 11.10
CA SER A 62 1.24 -0.16 10.33
C SER A 62 1.13 -0.86 8.96
N TYR A 63 1.97 -1.86 8.70
CA TYR A 63 1.89 -2.70 7.50
C TYR A 63 1.68 -4.16 7.87
N ALA A 64 0.99 -4.89 7.01
CA ALA A 64 0.90 -6.32 7.12
C ALA A 64 2.25 -6.97 6.76
N LEU A 65 2.71 -7.91 7.59
CA LEU A 65 3.89 -8.72 7.34
C LEU A 65 3.48 -10.00 6.61
N PRO A 66 3.75 -10.14 5.30
CA PRO A 66 3.44 -11.35 4.58
C PRO A 66 4.41 -12.46 4.97
N PHE A 67 3.87 -13.65 5.20
CA PHE A 67 4.66 -14.82 5.57
C PHE A 67 4.10 -16.11 4.94
N ALA A 68 4.94 -17.14 4.89
CA ALA A 68 4.53 -18.50 4.58
C ALA A 68 5.13 -19.48 5.59
N ILE A 69 4.38 -20.52 5.91
CA ILE A 69 4.80 -21.61 6.80
C ILE A 69 4.69 -22.91 6.03
N ALA A 70 5.77 -23.65 6.01
CA ALA A 70 5.85 -24.96 5.36
C ALA A 70 6.43 -26.00 6.31
N PRO A 71 5.89 -27.22 6.36
CA PRO A 71 6.53 -28.31 7.07
C PRO A 71 7.83 -28.73 6.36
N GLN A 72 8.90 -28.97 7.11
CA GLN A 72 10.18 -29.39 6.55
C GLN A 72 10.15 -30.83 6.04
N GLN A 73 9.21 -31.61 6.55
CA GLN A 73 9.06 -33.05 6.21
C GLN A 73 7.64 -33.31 5.74
N SER A 74 7.48 -34.31 4.88
CA SER A 74 6.17 -34.77 4.47
C SER A 74 5.42 -35.40 5.64
N ILE A 75 4.40 -34.70 6.14
CA ILE A 75 3.58 -35.14 7.25
C ILE A 75 2.34 -35.84 6.73
N LYS A 76 2.02 -37.03 7.29
CA LYS A 76 0.78 -37.74 6.98
C LYS A 76 -0.39 -37.05 7.68
N GLY A 77 -1.44 -36.79 6.93
CA GLY A 77 -2.63 -36.08 7.41
C GLY A 77 -2.63 -34.61 7.10
N THR A 78 -3.60 -33.89 7.65
CA THR A 78 -3.79 -32.44 7.47
C THR A 78 -3.26 -31.72 8.71
N LEU A 79 -2.55 -30.62 8.50
CA LEU A 79 -2.16 -29.71 9.56
C LEU A 79 -3.11 -28.51 9.58
N THR A 80 -3.47 -28.10 10.76
CA THR A 80 -4.22 -26.86 11.00
C THR A 80 -3.30 -25.87 11.70
N TYR A 81 -3.29 -24.64 11.23
CA TYR A 81 -2.44 -23.56 11.76
C TYR A 81 -3.29 -22.47 12.37
N GLU A 82 -2.82 -21.94 13.47
CA GLU A 82 -3.29 -20.70 14.07
C GLU A 82 -2.07 -19.82 14.32
N VAL A 83 -2.11 -18.60 13.80
CA VAL A 83 -0.97 -17.68 13.87
C VAL A 83 -1.43 -16.35 14.44
N SER A 84 -0.71 -15.87 15.43
CA SER A 84 -0.97 -14.58 16.08
C SER A 84 0.29 -13.76 16.18
N SER A 85 0.19 -12.46 15.95
CA SER A 85 1.25 -11.50 16.24
C SER A 85 1.06 -10.95 17.65
N ILE A 86 2.06 -11.15 18.49
CA ILE A 86 2.05 -10.77 19.90
C ILE A 86 3.13 -9.69 20.10
N PRO A 87 2.77 -8.47 20.55
CA PRO A 87 3.75 -7.44 20.87
C PRO A 87 4.52 -7.82 22.17
N ASP A 88 5.76 -7.39 22.26
CA ASP A 88 6.49 -7.50 23.53
C ASP A 88 5.87 -6.52 24.54
N PRO A 89 5.33 -6.99 25.66
CA PRO A 89 4.64 -6.14 26.64
C PRO A 89 5.57 -5.12 27.31
N SER A 90 6.88 -5.30 27.24
CA SER A 90 7.85 -4.34 27.77
C SER A 90 8.06 -3.15 26.85
N ASP A 91 7.82 -3.31 25.55
CA ASP A 91 8.13 -2.28 24.55
C ASP A 91 6.89 -1.48 24.14
N VAL A 92 5.71 -2.12 24.07
CA VAL A 92 4.55 -1.43 23.47
C VAL A 92 3.20 -1.92 24.01
N PRO A 93 2.28 -1.02 24.36
CA PRO A 93 0.89 -1.37 24.66
C PRO A 93 0.11 -1.65 23.37
N ALA A 94 0.22 -2.84 22.82
CA ALA A 94 -0.57 -3.27 21.68
C ALA A 94 -1.27 -4.60 22.00
N THR A 95 -2.36 -4.87 21.32
CA THR A 95 -3.10 -6.13 21.49
C THR A 95 -2.62 -7.17 20.50
N PRO A 96 -2.57 -8.47 20.90
CA PRO A 96 -2.32 -9.57 19.97
C PRO A 96 -3.36 -9.57 18.84
N VAL A 97 -2.90 -9.81 17.62
CA VAL A 97 -3.78 -9.87 16.44
C VAL A 97 -3.62 -11.21 15.75
N ARG A 98 -4.75 -11.87 15.49
CA ARG A 98 -4.76 -13.12 14.74
C ARG A 98 -4.53 -12.87 13.27
N ALA A 99 -3.59 -13.58 12.66
CA ALA A 99 -3.28 -13.48 11.25
C ALA A 99 -4.34 -14.16 10.38
N SER A 100 -4.61 -13.59 9.20
CA SER A 100 -5.40 -14.26 8.17
C SER A 100 -4.53 -15.29 7.45
N LEU A 101 -5.04 -16.51 7.30
CA LEU A 101 -4.32 -17.63 6.68
C LEU A 101 -5.06 -18.13 5.46
N SER A 102 -4.31 -18.55 4.44
CA SER A 102 -4.80 -19.26 3.26
C SER A 102 -3.86 -20.45 2.96
N PRO A 103 -4.38 -21.57 2.43
CA PRO A 103 -3.52 -22.68 2.01
C PRO A 103 -2.49 -22.25 0.96
N ASP A 104 -1.27 -22.73 1.07
CA ASP A 104 -0.28 -22.54 0.02
C ASP A 104 -0.52 -23.58 -1.08
N SER A 105 -0.79 -23.10 -2.32
CA SER A 105 -1.03 -23.97 -3.46
C SER A 105 0.19 -24.78 -3.91
N ASN A 106 1.39 -24.34 -3.54
CA ASN A 106 2.66 -24.93 -3.97
C ASN A 106 3.24 -25.95 -2.96
N VAL A 107 2.81 -25.87 -1.70
CA VAL A 107 3.37 -26.68 -0.63
C VAL A 107 2.26 -27.44 0.09
N ARG A 108 2.33 -28.77 0.06
CA ARG A 108 1.38 -29.62 0.79
C ARG A 108 1.46 -29.33 2.31
N ASN A 109 0.30 -29.09 2.92
CA ASN A 109 0.19 -28.68 4.32
C ASN A 109 0.91 -27.33 4.62
N GLY A 110 1.28 -26.55 3.61
CA GLY A 110 1.77 -25.21 3.77
C GLY A 110 0.62 -24.20 3.86
N VAL A 111 0.89 -23.09 4.54
CA VAL A 111 -0.02 -21.94 4.61
C VAL A 111 0.75 -20.66 4.34
N GLN A 112 0.05 -19.71 3.76
CA GLN A 112 0.53 -18.34 3.59
C GLN A 112 -0.45 -17.39 4.28
N GLY A 113 0.06 -16.25 4.75
CA GLY A 113 -0.77 -15.31 5.45
C GLY A 113 -0.12 -13.95 5.61
N ALA A 114 -0.80 -13.09 6.32
CA ALA A 114 -0.32 -11.76 6.67
C ALA A 114 -0.57 -11.51 8.16
N ALA A 115 0.47 -11.14 8.89
CA ALA A 115 0.40 -10.74 10.29
C ALA A 115 0.38 -9.22 10.38
N GLU A 116 -0.56 -8.66 11.14
CA GLU A 116 -0.63 -7.23 11.37
C GLU A 116 0.38 -6.81 12.42
N ILE A 117 1.22 -5.84 12.08
CA ILE A 117 2.21 -5.23 12.96
C ILE A 117 1.80 -3.77 13.14
N THR A 118 1.15 -3.44 14.24
CA THR A 118 0.51 -2.13 14.42
C THR A 118 1.47 -1.02 14.81
N VAL A 119 2.52 -1.33 15.57
CA VAL A 119 3.48 -0.36 16.11
C VAL A 119 4.92 -0.87 15.98
N GLN A 120 5.88 0.05 16.02
CA GLN A 120 7.31 -0.31 16.04
C GLN A 120 7.70 -0.96 17.37
N GLY A 121 8.69 -1.84 17.35
CA GLY A 121 9.19 -2.54 18.54
C GLY A 121 9.42 -4.02 18.28
N GLN A 122 9.57 -4.78 19.36
CA GLN A 122 9.72 -6.22 19.27
C GLN A 122 8.34 -6.91 19.27
N TRP A 123 8.21 -7.87 18.38
CA TRP A 123 7.02 -8.69 18.20
C TRP A 123 7.40 -10.14 18.16
N THR A 124 6.46 -11.00 18.49
CA THR A 124 6.60 -12.45 18.34
C THR A 124 5.47 -12.97 17.48
N LEU A 125 5.81 -13.72 16.45
CA LEU A 125 4.82 -14.49 15.70
C LEU A 125 4.66 -15.83 16.43
N ASP A 126 3.51 -16.00 17.08
CA ASP A 126 3.11 -17.23 17.76
C ASP A 126 2.40 -18.13 16.75
N ILE A 127 2.94 -19.33 16.55
CA ILE A 127 2.48 -20.29 15.56
C ILE A 127 2.05 -21.56 16.31
N VAL A 128 0.76 -21.79 16.37
CA VAL A 128 0.18 -23.02 16.92
C VAL A 128 -0.19 -23.94 15.77
N VAL A 129 0.30 -25.19 15.84
CA VAL A 129 0.06 -26.21 14.82
C VAL A 129 -0.60 -27.41 15.45
N THR A 130 -1.68 -27.88 14.86
CA THR A 130 -2.40 -29.09 15.29
C THR A 130 -2.44 -30.10 14.16
N GLY A 131 -2.11 -31.34 14.46
CA GLY A 131 -2.14 -32.45 13.51
C GLY A 131 -2.23 -33.78 14.18
N SER A 132 -1.98 -34.87 13.44
CA SER A 132 -2.13 -36.24 13.92
C SER A 132 -1.17 -36.63 15.06
N ALA A 133 -0.04 -35.94 15.22
CA ALA A 133 0.94 -36.15 16.29
C ALA A 133 0.71 -35.24 17.51
N GLY A 134 -0.41 -34.52 17.57
CA GLY A 134 -0.76 -33.60 18.65
C GLY A 134 -0.68 -32.14 18.26
N GLN A 135 -0.57 -31.28 19.26
CA GLN A 135 -0.42 -29.84 19.11
C GLN A 135 1.00 -29.41 19.44
N GLY A 136 1.52 -28.44 18.72
CA GLY A 136 2.81 -27.82 18.97
C GLY A 136 2.73 -26.31 18.79
N GLU A 137 3.63 -25.60 19.46
CA GLU A 137 3.75 -24.16 19.43
C GLU A 137 5.18 -23.77 19.06
N ALA A 138 5.33 -22.71 18.27
CA ALA A 138 6.63 -22.13 17.93
C ALA A 138 6.54 -20.61 17.93
N LEU A 139 7.56 -19.97 18.50
CA LEU A 139 7.67 -18.52 18.63
C LEU A 139 8.77 -18.00 17.69
N VAL A 140 8.42 -17.07 16.80
CA VAL A 140 9.37 -16.45 15.88
C VAL A 140 9.50 -14.97 16.23
N PRO A 141 10.69 -14.52 16.68
CA PRO A 141 10.89 -13.11 17.00
C PRO A 141 10.96 -12.24 15.72
N ILE A 142 10.25 -11.13 15.76
CA ILE A 142 10.13 -10.16 14.67
C ILE A 142 10.49 -8.77 15.20
N THR A 143 11.34 -8.06 14.48
CA THR A 143 11.63 -6.66 14.76
C THR A 143 10.83 -5.79 13.80
N ALA A 144 10.05 -4.87 14.33
CA ALA A 144 9.28 -3.90 13.56
C ALA A 144 9.91 -2.51 13.65
N THR A 145 10.20 -1.94 12.50
CA THR A 145 10.73 -0.58 12.36
C THR A 145 9.61 0.41 12.04
N ALA A 146 9.92 1.71 12.17
CA ALA A 146 8.99 2.74 11.71
C ALA A 146 8.66 2.56 10.22
N PRO A 147 7.44 2.90 9.79
CA PRO A 147 7.09 2.88 8.38
C PRO A 147 8.00 3.82 7.59
N PRO A 148 8.31 3.53 6.33
CA PRO A 148 9.12 4.41 5.49
C PRO A 148 8.43 5.78 5.43
N ALA A 149 9.18 6.84 5.78
CA ALA A 149 8.64 8.18 5.75
C ALA A 149 8.33 8.59 4.32
N ILE A 150 7.10 9.04 4.07
CA ILE A 150 6.75 9.69 2.80
C ILE A 150 7.62 10.95 2.70
N PRO A 151 8.37 11.14 1.60
CA PRO A 151 9.17 12.34 1.43
C PRO A 151 8.31 13.60 1.63
N THR A 152 8.74 14.49 2.49
CA THR A 152 7.96 15.68 2.88
C THR A 152 7.52 16.50 1.67
N TRP A 153 8.39 16.59 0.64
CA TRP A 153 8.08 17.30 -0.60
C TRP A 153 6.87 16.68 -1.36
N LEU A 154 6.72 15.35 -1.32
CA LEU A 154 5.60 14.65 -1.97
C LEU A 154 4.28 14.97 -1.25
N GLY A 155 4.28 15.01 0.08
CA GLY A 155 3.14 15.47 0.88
C GLY A 155 2.71 16.90 0.49
N TRP A 156 3.67 17.81 0.32
CA TRP A 156 3.41 19.18 -0.12
C TRP A 156 2.83 19.23 -1.55
N VAL A 157 3.39 18.48 -2.50
CA VAL A 157 2.87 18.42 -3.87
C VAL A 157 1.41 17.96 -3.89
N ILE A 158 1.11 16.86 -3.20
CA ILE A 158 -0.26 16.32 -3.14
C ILE A 158 -1.20 17.28 -2.41
N GLY A 159 -0.78 17.86 -1.27
CA GLY A 159 -1.59 18.79 -0.47
C GLY A 159 -1.92 20.08 -1.21
N PHE A 160 -1.04 20.55 -2.10
CA PHE A 160 -1.28 21.78 -2.86
C PHE A 160 -2.02 21.58 -4.20
N ILE A 161 -2.32 20.35 -4.63
CA ILE A 161 -3.10 20.10 -5.85
C ILE A 161 -4.40 20.92 -5.90
N PRO A 162 -5.24 20.99 -4.84
CA PRO A 162 -6.46 21.82 -4.85
C PRO A 162 -6.16 23.29 -5.01
N LEU A 163 -5.09 23.77 -4.40
CA LEU A 163 -4.67 25.18 -4.47
C LEU A 163 -4.22 25.55 -5.88
N TYR A 164 -3.42 24.69 -6.52
CA TYR A 164 -3.00 24.89 -7.91
C TYR A 164 -4.18 24.89 -8.88
N ALA A 165 -5.15 23.99 -8.67
CA ALA A 165 -6.38 23.96 -9.45
C ALA A 165 -7.20 25.25 -9.30
N LEU A 166 -7.30 25.77 -8.07
CA LEU A 166 -7.97 27.05 -7.78
C LEU A 166 -7.25 28.23 -8.47
N PHE A 167 -5.92 28.29 -8.38
CA PHE A 167 -5.12 29.32 -9.03
C PHE A 167 -5.27 29.30 -10.56
N ALA A 168 -5.19 28.12 -11.17
CA ALA A 168 -5.40 27.94 -12.60
C ALA A 168 -6.81 28.38 -13.02
N PHE A 169 -7.82 28.07 -12.21
CA PHE A 169 -9.20 28.53 -12.44
C PHE A 169 -9.33 30.06 -12.37
N LEU A 170 -8.76 30.72 -11.38
CA LEU A 170 -8.80 32.17 -11.22
C LEU A 170 -8.06 32.88 -12.36
N LEU A 171 -6.90 32.36 -12.77
CA LEU A 171 -6.16 32.92 -13.93
C LEU A 171 -6.96 32.78 -15.23
N SER A 172 -7.64 31.66 -15.43
CA SER A 172 -8.48 31.41 -16.60
C SER A 172 -9.66 32.41 -16.67
N GLN A 173 -10.24 32.75 -15.52
CA GLN A 173 -11.32 33.76 -15.45
C GLN A 173 -10.83 35.17 -15.79
N ARG A 174 -9.63 35.58 -15.33
CA ARG A 174 -9.06 36.91 -15.67
C ARG A 174 -8.80 37.03 -17.16
N GLY A 175 -8.27 35.99 -17.80
CA GLY A 175 -8.04 35.99 -19.25
C GLY A 175 -9.32 36.13 -20.08
N ARG A 176 -10.45 35.60 -19.59
CA ARG A 176 -11.77 35.73 -20.26
C ARG A 176 -12.30 37.18 -20.23
N LYS A 177 -12.21 37.85 -19.08
CA LYS A 177 -12.66 39.27 -18.95
C LYS A 177 -11.85 40.21 -19.83
N ALA A 178 -10.54 40.04 -19.92
CA ALA A 178 -9.68 40.82 -20.78
C ALA A 178 -10.01 40.66 -22.28
N ARG A 179 -10.32 39.43 -22.73
CA ARG A 179 -10.71 39.16 -24.12
C ARG A 179 -12.07 39.73 -24.46
N GLN A 180 -13.04 39.73 -23.56
CA GLN A 180 -14.35 40.33 -23.76
C GLN A 180 -14.26 41.85 -23.85
N ALA A 181 -13.45 42.50 -23.01
CA ALA A 181 -13.22 43.95 -23.08
C ALA A 181 -12.61 44.37 -24.43
N ASN A 182 -11.58 43.62 -24.90
CA ASN A 182 -10.96 43.90 -26.20
C ASN A 182 -11.90 43.68 -27.41
N ALA A 183 -12.79 42.69 -27.34
CA ALA A 183 -13.79 42.42 -28.36
C ALA A 183 -14.82 43.57 -28.42
N GLN A 184 -15.25 44.11 -27.29
CA GLN A 184 -16.17 45.27 -27.23
C GLN A 184 -15.51 46.57 -27.76
N TYR A 185 -14.24 46.79 -27.48
CA TYR A 185 -13.48 47.93 -28.02
C TYR A 185 -13.38 47.86 -29.55
N LYS A 186 -13.07 46.70 -30.13
CA LYS A 186 -13.03 46.51 -31.57
C LYS A 186 -14.39 46.76 -32.23
N GLN A 187 -15.49 46.25 -31.68
CA GLN A 187 -16.83 46.48 -32.22
C GLN A 187 -17.26 47.97 -32.16
N LYS A 188 -16.85 48.71 -31.13
CA LYS A 188 -17.10 50.14 -31.07
C LYS A 188 -16.31 50.93 -32.12
N ALA A 189 -15.04 50.56 -32.34
CA ALA A 189 -14.19 51.22 -33.35
C ALA A 189 -14.73 50.97 -34.77
N ASP A 190 -15.13 49.72 -35.12
CA ASP A 190 -15.70 49.41 -36.42
C ASP A 190 -17.03 50.14 -36.70
N LYS A 191 -17.88 50.30 -35.67
CA LYS A 191 -19.14 51.06 -35.84
C LYS A 191 -18.93 52.56 -36.05
N GLN A 192 -17.87 53.15 -35.52
CA GLN A 192 -17.55 54.59 -35.77
C GLN A 192 -16.97 54.84 -37.16
N GLN A 193 -16.25 53.86 -37.74
CA GLN A 193 -15.71 53.98 -39.10
C GLN A 193 -16.78 53.81 -40.20
N VAL A 194 -17.90 53.17 -39.92
CA VAL A 194 -19.03 53.03 -40.91
C VAL A 194 -19.97 54.24 -40.95
N LEU A 195 -19.85 55.16 -39.98
CA LEU A 195 -20.69 56.39 -39.89
C LEU A 195 -20.02 57.65 -40.42
N LEU A 196 -18.83 57.58 -40.94
CA LEU A 196 -18.07 58.58 -41.65
C LEU A 196 -18.05 58.30 -43.14
#